data_c6fe89c31468e7e0c69b10a773e84151
#
_entry.id   c6fe89c31468e7e0c69b10a773e84151
#
_cell.length_a   1.000
_cell.length_b   1.000
_cell.length_c   1.000
_cell.angle_alpha   90.00
_cell.angle_beta   90.00
_cell.angle_gamma   90.00
#
_symmetry.space_group_name_H-M   'P 1'
#
loop_
_entity.id
_entity.type
_entity.pdbx_description
1 polymer ?
#
loop_
_entity_poly.entity_id
_entity_poly.type
_entity_poly.pdbx_seq_one_letter_code
_entity_poly.pdbx_strand_id
1 'polypeptide(L)'
;MIDVVAGENGQILHVLEALPSPVPEPGPVECVIDWQRRYDHMQQHSGQHLLSQLLYRLFGMETVSVHFGESESTLDVDAANVTPEQLAQAEREANNLVYTALPGLPA
;
A
#
# COMPACT_ATOMS: atom_id res chain seq x y z
N MET A 1 -0.59 13.65 15.30
CA MET A 1 0.50 13.15 14.43
C MET A 1 -0.07 12.90 13.05
N ILE A 2 0.56 13.43 12.02
CA ILE A 2 0.05 13.35 10.65
C ILE A 2 0.82 12.38 9.76
N ASP A 3 2.06 12.05 10.11
CA ASP A 3 2.83 11.10 9.33
C ASP A 3 4.02 10.56 10.12
N VAL A 4 4.58 9.47 9.60
CA VAL A 4 5.83 8.88 10.10
C VAL A 4 6.73 8.66 8.90
N VAL A 5 7.92 9.20 8.97
CA VAL A 5 8.89 9.13 7.85
C VAL A 5 10.24 8.64 8.35
N ALA A 6 11.01 8.05 7.44
CA ALA A 6 12.38 7.68 7.74
C ALA A 6 13.28 8.90 7.58
N GLY A 7 14.04 9.23 8.63
CA GLY A 7 15.04 10.27 8.57
C GLY A 7 16.41 9.73 8.20
N GLU A 8 17.42 10.63 8.20
CA GLU A 8 18.80 10.24 8.01
C GLU A 8 19.27 9.33 9.15
N ASN A 9 20.24 8.46 8.91
CA ASN A 9 20.81 7.55 9.90
C ASN A 9 19.80 6.54 10.48
N GLY A 10 18.72 6.21 9.77
CA GLY A 10 17.76 5.21 10.19
C GLY A 10 16.80 5.68 11.28
N GLN A 11 16.74 6.97 11.56
CA GLN A 11 15.78 7.53 12.53
C GLN A 11 14.36 7.44 11.98
N ILE A 12 13.43 7.21 12.89
CA ILE A 12 11.99 7.27 12.57
C ILE A 12 11.47 8.61 13.08
N LEU A 13 10.98 9.44 12.18
CA LEU A 13 10.49 10.77 12.49
C LEU A 13 8.96 10.78 12.48
N HIS A 14 8.37 11.27 13.56
CA HIS A 14 6.93 11.47 13.69
C HIS A 14 6.60 12.92 13.37
N VAL A 15 5.88 13.14 12.28
CA VAL A 15 5.48 14.47 11.84
C VAL A 15 4.21 14.87 12.57
N LEU A 16 4.24 16.01 13.23
CA LEU A 16 3.12 16.54 14.01
C LEU A 16 2.54 17.77 13.29
N GLU A 17 1.23 17.99 13.47
CA GLU A 17 0.58 19.24 13.00
C GLU A 17 1.17 20.46 13.68
N ALA A 18 1.42 20.36 14.97
CA ALA A 18 2.01 21.41 15.78
C ALA A 18 2.72 20.78 16.97
N LEU A 19 3.78 21.44 17.43
CA LEU A 19 4.44 21.03 18.67
C LEU A 19 3.59 21.48 19.86
N PRO A 20 3.44 20.62 20.89
CA PRO A 20 2.80 21.03 22.12
C PRO A 20 3.57 22.19 22.79
N SER A 21 2.86 23.06 23.47
CA SER A 21 3.47 24.16 24.22
C SER A 21 3.05 24.07 25.69
N PRO A 22 3.99 23.83 26.64
CA PRO A 22 5.42 23.61 26.43
C PRO A 22 5.73 22.26 25.78
N VAL A 23 6.93 22.15 25.17
CA VAL A 23 7.40 20.88 24.63
C VAL A 23 7.56 19.87 25.77
N PRO A 24 6.94 18.68 25.69
CA PRO A 24 7.04 17.72 26.78
C PRO A 24 8.45 17.17 26.92
N GLU A 25 8.81 16.85 28.15
CA GLU A 25 10.07 16.17 28.43
C GLU A 25 10.02 14.73 27.91
N PRO A 26 11.20 14.13 27.56
CA PRO A 26 11.24 12.72 27.19
C PRO A 26 10.63 11.83 28.28
N GLY A 27 9.78 10.89 27.87
CA GLY A 27 9.12 9.98 28.77
C GLY A 27 8.07 9.14 28.07
N PRO A 28 7.33 8.34 28.82
CA PRO A 28 6.25 7.55 28.25
C PRO A 28 5.19 8.42 27.60
N VAL A 29 4.72 8.01 26.44
CA VAL A 29 3.62 8.67 25.72
C VAL A 29 2.55 7.64 25.38
N GLU A 30 1.30 8.09 25.35
CA GLU A 30 0.20 7.27 24.91
C GLU A 30 0.06 7.41 23.40
N CYS A 31 0.11 6.29 22.69
CA CYS A 31 -0.01 6.25 21.24
C CYS A 31 -1.27 5.50 20.86
N VAL A 32 -2.04 6.09 19.95
CA VAL A 32 -3.23 5.47 19.40
C VAL A 32 -3.03 5.32 17.89
N ILE A 33 -3.19 4.11 17.40
CA ILE A 33 -3.05 3.82 15.96
C ILE A 33 -4.28 4.35 15.24
N ASP A 34 -4.06 5.12 14.16
CA ASP A 34 -5.13 5.45 13.22
C ASP A 34 -5.50 4.18 12.46
N TRP A 35 -6.54 3.49 12.95
CA TRP A 35 -6.94 2.20 12.40
C TRP A 35 -7.44 2.29 10.97
N GLN A 36 -8.16 3.35 10.63
CA GLN A 36 -8.67 3.52 9.27
C GLN A 36 -7.54 3.65 8.26
N ARG A 37 -6.53 4.45 8.58
CA ARG A 37 -5.35 4.61 7.73
C ARG A 37 -4.58 3.30 7.61
N ARG A 38 -4.36 2.61 8.71
CA ARG A 38 -3.65 1.34 8.71
C ARG A 38 -4.40 0.28 7.91
N TYR A 39 -5.71 0.19 8.09
CA TYR A 39 -6.55 -0.77 7.38
C TYR A 39 -6.54 -0.50 5.87
N ASP A 40 -6.66 0.76 5.47
CA ASP A 40 -6.57 1.17 4.07
C ASP A 40 -5.23 0.75 3.44
N HIS A 41 -4.11 1.01 4.14
CA HIS A 41 -2.79 0.61 3.67
C HIS A 41 -2.64 -0.90 3.56
N MET A 42 -3.20 -1.65 4.50
CA MET A 42 -3.20 -3.11 4.45
C MET A 42 -3.98 -3.64 3.25
N GLN A 43 -5.14 -3.05 2.96
CA GLN A 43 -5.94 -3.42 1.80
C GLN A 43 -5.22 -3.11 0.50
N GLN A 44 -4.60 -1.95 0.40
CA GLN A 44 -3.84 -1.57 -0.78
C GLN A 44 -2.64 -2.51 -0.99
N HIS A 45 -1.94 -2.86 0.07
CA HIS A 45 -0.81 -3.77 0.02
C HIS A 45 -1.23 -5.18 -0.44
N SER A 46 -2.33 -5.68 0.08
CA SER A 46 -2.88 -6.98 -0.32
C SER A 46 -3.35 -6.97 -1.77
N GLY A 47 -4.03 -5.90 -2.19
CA GLY A 47 -4.47 -5.71 -3.56
C GLY A 47 -3.30 -5.64 -4.54
N GLN A 48 -2.23 -4.97 -4.15
CA GLN A 48 -1.02 -4.89 -4.96
C GLN A 48 -0.40 -6.28 -5.16
N HIS A 49 -0.29 -7.08 -4.11
CA HIS A 49 0.25 -8.43 -4.23
C HIS A 49 -0.60 -9.31 -5.13
N LEU A 50 -1.90 -9.23 -5.00
CA LEU A 50 -2.83 -9.96 -5.85
C LEU A 50 -2.66 -9.57 -7.31
N LEU A 51 -2.65 -8.28 -7.60
CA LEU A 51 -2.52 -7.77 -8.97
C LEU A 51 -1.17 -8.13 -9.57
N SER A 52 -0.09 -7.99 -8.81
CA SER A 52 1.26 -8.36 -9.26
C SER A 52 1.34 -9.83 -9.63
N GLN A 53 0.77 -10.72 -8.81
CA GLN A 53 0.77 -12.14 -9.10
C GLN A 53 -0.08 -12.48 -10.33
N LEU A 54 -1.21 -11.83 -10.49
CA LEU A 54 -2.07 -12.06 -11.66
C LEU A 54 -1.40 -11.62 -12.95
N LEU A 55 -0.78 -10.45 -12.97
CA LEU A 55 -0.07 -9.96 -14.14
C LEU A 55 1.09 -10.88 -14.52
N TYR A 56 1.78 -11.40 -13.52
CA TYR A 56 2.86 -12.37 -13.75
C TYR A 56 2.33 -13.69 -14.30
N ARG A 57 1.27 -14.25 -13.70
CA ARG A 57 0.71 -15.54 -14.13
C ARG A 57 0.04 -15.50 -15.49
N LEU A 58 -0.70 -14.42 -15.76
CA LEU A 58 -1.45 -14.29 -17.01
C LEU A 58 -0.56 -13.89 -18.18
N PHE A 59 0.39 -13.01 -17.95
CA PHE A 59 1.14 -12.35 -19.02
C PHE A 59 2.66 -12.40 -18.86
N GLY A 60 3.17 -12.97 -17.79
CA GLY A 60 4.60 -12.98 -17.51
C GLY A 60 5.20 -11.63 -17.16
N MET A 61 4.37 -10.67 -16.72
CA MET A 61 4.82 -9.33 -16.37
C MET A 61 5.32 -9.28 -14.94
N GLU A 62 6.60 -8.95 -14.76
CA GLU A 62 7.17 -8.77 -13.40
C GLU A 62 6.96 -7.36 -12.92
N THR A 63 6.67 -7.22 -11.63
CA THR A 63 6.54 -5.90 -10.98
C THR A 63 7.91 -5.29 -10.78
N VAL A 64 8.10 -4.06 -11.26
CA VAL A 64 9.34 -3.30 -11.11
C VAL A 64 9.27 -2.40 -9.89
N SER A 65 8.17 -1.69 -9.72
CA SER A 65 7.97 -0.79 -8.58
C SER A 65 6.50 -0.61 -8.25
N VAL A 66 6.24 -0.19 -7.04
CA VAL A 66 4.88 0.09 -6.54
C VAL A 66 4.90 1.42 -5.82
N HIS A 67 3.86 2.21 -6.02
CA HIS A 67 3.68 3.48 -5.32
C HIS A 67 2.25 3.58 -4.79
N PHE A 68 2.12 3.77 -3.49
CA PHE A 68 0.83 3.97 -2.85
C PHE A 68 0.59 5.44 -2.60
N GLY A 69 -0.41 6.01 -3.24
CA GLY A 69 -0.81 7.41 -3.07
C GLY A 69 -2.12 7.54 -2.28
N GLU A 70 -2.49 8.77 -1.98
CA GLU A 70 -3.73 9.06 -1.24
C GLU A 70 -4.97 8.80 -2.08
N SER A 71 -4.94 9.19 -3.36
CA SER A 71 -6.08 9.07 -4.26
C SER A 71 -5.93 7.93 -5.26
N GLU A 72 -4.70 7.51 -5.54
CA GLU A 72 -4.44 6.41 -6.45
C GLU A 72 -3.14 5.70 -6.08
N SER A 73 -3.05 4.45 -6.48
CA SER A 73 -1.82 3.67 -6.37
C SER A 73 -1.39 3.23 -7.74
N THR A 74 -0.08 3.19 -7.98
CA THR A 74 0.48 2.78 -9.27
C THR A 74 1.35 1.55 -9.11
N LEU A 75 1.38 0.75 -10.16
CA LEU A 75 2.19 -0.46 -10.23
C LEU A 75 2.89 -0.47 -11.59
N ASP A 76 4.21 -0.46 -11.55
CA ASP A 76 5.03 -0.50 -12.76
C ASP A 76 5.46 -1.93 -13.03
N VAL A 77 5.27 -2.37 -14.26
CA VAL A 77 5.62 -3.71 -14.70
C VAL A 77 6.66 -3.67 -15.81
N ASP A 78 7.46 -4.72 -15.89
CA ASP A 78 8.43 -4.90 -16.95
C ASP A 78 7.74 -5.43 -18.20
N ALA A 79 7.10 -4.53 -18.95
CA ALA A 79 6.42 -4.86 -20.19
C ALA A 79 6.50 -3.68 -21.15
N ALA A 80 6.84 -3.96 -22.40
CA ALA A 80 6.96 -2.93 -23.43
C ALA A 80 5.61 -2.33 -23.80
N ASN A 81 4.58 -3.16 -23.86
CA ASN A 81 3.23 -2.74 -24.21
C ASN A 81 2.19 -3.47 -23.36
N VAL A 82 1.41 -2.70 -22.62
CA VAL A 82 0.26 -3.22 -21.87
C VAL A 82 -1.00 -2.80 -22.62
N THR A 83 -1.77 -3.78 -23.08
CA THR A 83 -2.98 -3.51 -23.84
C THR A 83 -4.20 -3.33 -22.93
N PRO A 84 -5.22 -2.56 -23.37
CA PRO A 84 -6.47 -2.45 -22.60
C PRO A 84 -7.15 -3.80 -22.33
N GLU A 85 -7.06 -4.74 -23.26
CA GLU A 85 -7.61 -6.09 -23.08
C GLU A 85 -6.91 -6.84 -21.95
N GLN A 86 -5.59 -6.72 -21.85
CA GLN A 86 -4.83 -7.33 -20.78
C GLN A 86 -5.24 -6.74 -19.41
N LEU A 87 -5.38 -5.43 -19.33
CA LEU A 87 -5.83 -4.76 -18.10
C LEU A 87 -7.25 -5.18 -17.72
N ALA A 88 -8.15 -5.27 -18.70
CA ALA A 88 -9.53 -5.70 -18.45
C ALA A 88 -9.59 -7.15 -17.96
N GLN A 89 -8.76 -8.02 -18.52
CA GLN A 89 -8.68 -9.41 -18.06
C GLN A 89 -8.14 -9.51 -16.64
N ALA A 90 -7.07 -8.78 -16.34
CA ALA A 90 -6.51 -8.75 -14.98
C ALA A 90 -7.52 -8.22 -13.97
N GLU A 91 -8.26 -7.18 -14.31
CA GLU A 91 -9.31 -6.62 -13.46
C GLU A 91 -10.39 -7.65 -13.18
N ARG A 92 -10.88 -8.34 -14.19
CA ARG A 92 -11.90 -9.38 -14.00
C ARG A 92 -11.42 -10.51 -13.11
N GLU A 93 -10.21 -11.00 -13.35
CA GLU A 93 -9.64 -12.09 -12.54
C GLU A 93 -9.40 -11.63 -11.10
N ALA A 94 -8.89 -10.42 -10.89
CA ALA A 94 -8.68 -9.86 -9.56
C ALA A 94 -10.01 -9.73 -8.81
N ASN A 95 -11.04 -9.19 -9.45
CA ASN A 95 -12.35 -9.03 -8.85
C ASN A 95 -12.97 -10.39 -8.51
N ASN A 96 -12.80 -11.39 -9.35
CA ASN A 96 -13.26 -12.74 -9.09
C ASN A 96 -12.60 -13.31 -7.84
N LEU A 97 -11.29 -13.18 -7.71
CA LEU A 97 -10.55 -13.70 -6.56
C LEU A 97 -10.96 -13.00 -5.26
N VAL A 98 -11.11 -11.68 -5.29
CA VAL A 98 -11.59 -10.92 -4.13
C VAL A 98 -13.01 -11.34 -3.76
N TYR A 99 -13.87 -11.50 -4.75
CA TYR A 99 -15.27 -11.88 -4.53
C TYR A 99 -15.43 -13.26 -3.91
N THR A 100 -14.54 -14.18 -4.28
CA THR A 100 -14.56 -15.55 -3.72
C THR A 100 -13.90 -15.63 -2.35
N ALA A 101 -13.28 -14.57 -1.87
CA ALA A 101 -12.63 -14.51 -0.56
C ALA A 101 -11.66 -15.66 -0.34
N LEU A 102 -10.65 -15.78 -1.21
CA LEU A 102 -9.69 -16.88 -1.15
C LEU A 102 -8.99 -16.94 0.22
N PRO A 103 -8.79 -18.16 0.78
CA PRO A 103 -8.00 -18.31 2.01
C PRO A 103 -6.58 -17.79 1.84
N GLY A 104 -6.09 -17.11 2.86
CA GLY A 104 -4.74 -16.55 2.86
C GLY A 104 -4.62 -15.13 2.30
N LEU A 105 -5.69 -14.58 1.73
CA LEU A 105 -5.73 -13.16 1.38
C LEU A 105 -6.24 -12.36 2.57
N PRO A 106 -5.50 -11.33 3.01
CA PRO A 106 -6.02 -10.41 4.03
C PRO A 106 -7.27 -9.70 3.52
N ALA A 107 -8.26 -9.64 4.37
CA ALA A 107 -9.49 -8.95 4.04
C ALA A 107 -9.33 -7.43 4.12
#